data_1fa2a976587ad53f81bcc5570158c8b7
#
_entry.id   1fa2a976587ad53f81bcc5570158c8b7
#
_cell.length_a   1.000
_cell.length_b   1.000
_cell.length_c   1.000
_cell.angle_alpha   90.00
_cell.angle_beta   90.00
_cell.angle_gamma   90.00
#
_symmetry.space_group_name_H-M   'P 1'
#
loop_
_entity.id
_entity.type
_entity.pdbx_description
1 polymer ?
#
loop_
_entity_poly.entity_id
_entity_poly.type
_entity_poly.pdbx_seq_one_letter_code
_entity_poly.pdbx_strand_id
1 'polypeptide(L)'
;MKPTIAALFLLLAACAGAGEPTTTTVEATTTTEAPTTTEAPVDCPAAPYELGFLPTGVGTAALDPDTIDLDVWTSEGGSQTTFYGRNDGSVAIALIRGTLPTVEWPGERGEIFVDGTRGVVGAHPDGTWVAGWYEEPGERCDEYSMIFYPPVAPSEVEAVLEAMNRVGG
;
A
#
# COMPACT_ATOMS: atom_id res chain seq x y z
N MET A 1 17.74 30.56 33.58
CA MET A 1 18.78 29.58 33.93
C MET A 1 19.12 28.81 32.65
N LYS A 2 20.30 29.04 32.08
CA LYS A 2 20.77 28.34 30.86
C LYS A 2 21.77 27.25 31.27
N PRO A 3 21.69 26.01 30.82
CA PRO A 3 22.80 25.09 30.94
C PRO A 3 23.72 25.20 29.72
N THR A 4 25.00 25.29 30.02
CA THR A 4 26.14 25.31 29.12
C THR A 4 26.49 23.88 28.71
N ILE A 5 26.59 23.62 27.41
CA ILE A 5 27.04 22.33 26.86
C ILE A 5 28.54 22.43 26.57
N ALA A 6 29.33 21.60 27.24
CA ALA A 6 30.76 21.44 27.02
C ALA A 6 31.03 20.54 25.81
N ALA A 7 31.84 21.03 24.87
CA ALA A 7 32.32 20.29 23.71
C ALA A 7 33.55 19.45 24.11
N LEU A 8 33.48 18.16 23.88
CA LEU A 8 34.61 17.22 24.06
C LEU A 8 35.27 16.99 22.70
N PHE A 9 36.51 17.48 22.53
CA PHE A 9 37.36 17.20 21.37
C PHE A 9 38.12 15.88 21.61
N LEU A 10 37.92 14.92 20.71
CA LEU A 10 38.77 13.71 20.65
C LEU A 10 39.79 13.86 19.52
N LEU A 11 41.07 13.86 19.88
CA LEU A 11 42.23 13.78 18.95
C LEU A 11 42.39 12.35 18.45
N LEU A 12 42.37 12.17 17.13
CA LEU A 12 42.81 10.92 16.48
C LEU A 12 44.26 11.04 16.01
N ALA A 13 45.09 10.15 16.52
CA ALA A 13 46.49 9.98 16.12
C ALA A 13 46.59 9.22 14.78
N ALA A 14 47.36 9.78 13.86
CA ALA A 14 47.70 9.14 12.59
C ALA A 14 48.86 8.16 12.79
N CYS A 15 48.66 6.89 12.44
CA CYS A 15 49.74 5.92 12.21
C CYS A 15 50.03 5.82 10.72
N ALA A 16 51.19 6.32 10.31
CA ALA A 16 51.77 6.09 8.99
C ALA A 16 52.47 4.72 8.99
N GLY A 17 51.93 3.76 8.28
CA GLY A 17 52.55 2.48 7.98
C GLY A 17 52.94 2.44 6.50
N ALA A 18 54.26 2.45 6.20
CA ALA A 18 54.77 2.20 4.86
C ALA A 18 54.73 0.68 4.61
N GLY A 19 53.88 0.27 3.68
CA GLY A 19 53.80 -1.11 3.16
C GLY A 19 54.13 -1.15 1.70
N GLU A 20 55.06 -2.08 1.32
CA GLU A 20 55.53 -2.34 -0.04
C GLU A 20 54.39 -2.69 -1.04
N PRO A 21 54.53 -2.39 -2.31
CA PRO A 21 53.55 -2.73 -3.32
C PRO A 21 53.63 -4.22 -3.69
N THR A 22 52.76 -5.01 -3.08
CA THR A 22 52.55 -6.39 -3.54
C THR A 22 51.60 -6.33 -4.74
N THR A 23 52.11 -6.69 -5.91
CA THR A 23 51.34 -6.82 -7.15
C THR A 23 50.42 -8.03 -7.01
N THR A 24 49.19 -7.80 -6.58
CA THR A 24 48.13 -8.82 -6.57
C THR A 24 47.50 -8.83 -7.95
N THR A 25 47.74 -9.89 -8.72
CA THR A 25 47.01 -10.20 -9.95
C THR A 25 45.57 -10.46 -9.57
N VAL A 26 44.67 -9.51 -9.85
CA VAL A 26 43.22 -9.68 -9.68
C VAL A 26 42.73 -10.56 -10.83
N GLU A 27 42.49 -11.82 -10.53
CA GLU A 27 41.69 -12.71 -11.39
C GLU A 27 40.28 -12.13 -11.51
N ALA A 28 39.90 -11.70 -12.72
CA ALA A 28 38.58 -11.20 -13.01
C ALA A 28 37.57 -12.35 -12.92
N THR A 29 36.95 -12.48 -11.77
CA THR A 29 35.81 -13.38 -11.61
C THR A 29 34.63 -12.80 -12.41
N THR A 30 34.36 -13.35 -13.58
CA THR A 30 33.18 -13.05 -14.38
C THR A 30 31.98 -13.59 -13.62
N THR A 31 31.34 -12.75 -12.83
CA THR A 31 30.04 -13.07 -12.23
C THR A 31 29.00 -13.07 -13.36
N THR A 32 28.64 -14.26 -13.82
CA THR A 32 27.49 -14.43 -14.72
C THR A 32 26.24 -14.10 -13.91
N GLU A 33 25.70 -12.91 -14.10
CA GLU A 33 24.35 -12.59 -13.60
C GLU A 33 23.37 -13.60 -14.21
N ALA A 34 22.70 -14.34 -13.32
CA ALA A 34 21.60 -15.18 -13.73
C ALA A 34 20.51 -14.30 -14.36
N PRO A 35 19.89 -14.72 -15.47
CA PRO A 35 18.82 -13.95 -16.08
C PRO A 35 17.70 -13.77 -15.04
N THR A 36 17.45 -12.53 -14.66
CA THR A 36 16.27 -12.17 -13.88
C THR A 36 15.07 -12.42 -14.79
N THR A 37 14.40 -13.54 -14.59
CA THR A 37 13.11 -13.82 -15.26
C THR A 37 12.11 -12.81 -14.65
N THR A 38 11.85 -11.73 -15.36
CA THR A 38 10.73 -10.84 -15.05
C THR A 38 9.46 -11.63 -15.36
N GLU A 39 8.84 -12.18 -14.32
CA GLU A 39 7.53 -12.81 -14.44
C GLU A 39 6.55 -11.75 -14.95
N ALA A 40 5.78 -12.11 -15.98
CA ALA A 40 4.77 -11.20 -16.54
C ALA A 40 3.77 -10.83 -15.43
N PRO A 41 3.29 -9.58 -15.37
CA PRO A 41 2.33 -9.18 -14.37
C PRO A 41 1.08 -10.07 -14.48
N VAL A 42 0.68 -10.65 -13.35
CA VAL A 42 -0.55 -11.44 -13.26
C VAL A 42 -1.72 -10.46 -13.21
N ASP A 43 -2.59 -10.49 -14.21
CA ASP A 43 -3.82 -9.70 -14.21
C ASP A 43 -4.85 -10.38 -13.30
N CYS A 44 -5.19 -9.72 -12.20
CA CYS A 44 -6.22 -10.21 -11.30
C CYS A 44 -7.61 -9.93 -11.88
N PRO A 45 -8.59 -10.84 -11.66
CA PRO A 45 -9.98 -10.54 -11.96
C PRO A 45 -10.53 -9.48 -11.00
N ALA A 46 -11.72 -8.94 -11.28
CA ALA A 46 -12.41 -8.01 -10.37
C ALA A 46 -12.56 -8.61 -8.96
N ALA A 47 -12.58 -7.76 -7.94
CA ALA A 47 -12.76 -8.20 -6.57
C ALA A 47 -14.14 -8.90 -6.42
N PRO A 48 -14.16 -10.10 -5.79
CA PRO A 48 -15.38 -10.89 -5.66
C PRO A 48 -16.24 -10.42 -4.47
N TYR A 49 -16.37 -9.10 -4.30
CA TYR A 49 -17.13 -8.51 -3.19
C TYR A 49 -18.23 -7.60 -3.69
N GLU A 50 -19.39 -7.69 -3.09
CA GLU A 50 -20.48 -6.72 -3.20
C GLU A 50 -20.57 -5.89 -1.94
N LEU A 51 -20.80 -4.58 -2.10
CA LEU A 51 -21.03 -3.66 -1.00
C LEU A 51 -22.51 -3.70 -0.63
N GLY A 52 -22.85 -4.34 0.47
CA GLY A 52 -24.22 -4.41 0.98
C GLY A 52 -24.74 -3.07 1.52
N PHE A 53 -23.84 -2.12 1.75
CA PHE A 53 -24.16 -0.74 2.13
C PHE A 53 -23.31 0.23 1.31
N LEU A 54 -23.95 1.32 0.84
CA LEU A 54 -23.28 2.47 0.24
C LEU A 54 -23.74 3.76 0.95
N PRO A 55 -22.85 4.71 1.24
CA PRO A 55 -23.23 6.02 1.75
C PRO A 55 -24.23 6.73 0.84
N THR A 56 -25.02 7.63 1.40
CA THR A 56 -26.02 8.37 0.62
C THR A 56 -25.38 9.14 -0.54
N GLY A 57 -25.91 8.94 -1.73
CA GLY A 57 -25.41 9.61 -2.94
C GLY A 57 -24.17 8.94 -3.57
N VAL A 58 -23.79 7.77 -3.07
CA VAL A 58 -22.73 6.93 -3.66
C VAL A 58 -23.38 5.78 -4.43
N GLY A 59 -22.85 5.46 -5.60
CA GLY A 59 -23.31 4.36 -6.44
C GLY A 59 -22.19 3.85 -7.35
N THR A 60 -22.47 2.78 -8.09
CA THR A 60 -21.56 2.32 -9.15
C THR A 60 -21.49 3.38 -10.24
N ALA A 61 -20.32 3.93 -10.51
CA ALA A 61 -20.10 4.90 -11.55
C ALA A 61 -19.08 4.37 -12.55
N ALA A 62 -19.34 4.59 -13.83
CA ALA A 62 -18.31 4.48 -14.85
C ALA A 62 -17.42 5.73 -14.72
N LEU A 63 -16.41 5.65 -13.87
CA LEU A 63 -15.40 6.69 -13.70
C LEU A 63 -14.23 6.38 -14.62
N ASP A 64 -13.60 7.42 -15.13
CA ASP A 64 -12.38 7.29 -15.88
C ASP A 64 -11.21 6.98 -14.92
N PRO A 65 -10.65 5.77 -14.93
CA PRO A 65 -9.58 5.39 -14.04
C PRO A 65 -8.33 6.27 -14.20
N ASP A 66 -8.11 6.85 -15.39
CA ASP A 66 -6.95 7.69 -15.67
C ASP A 66 -6.99 9.04 -14.94
N THR A 67 -8.13 9.39 -14.33
CA THR A 67 -8.28 10.62 -13.53
C THR A 67 -7.99 10.44 -12.05
N ILE A 68 -7.70 9.21 -11.61
CA ILE A 68 -7.55 8.86 -10.20
C ILE A 68 -6.12 8.43 -9.93
N ASP A 69 -5.43 9.18 -9.09
CA ASP A 69 -4.09 8.82 -8.61
C ASP A 69 -4.19 7.70 -7.56
N LEU A 70 -4.06 6.46 -8.03
CA LEU A 70 -4.01 5.28 -7.16
C LEU A 70 -2.58 4.96 -6.68
N ASP A 71 -1.56 5.51 -7.33
CA ASP A 71 -0.15 5.17 -7.09
C ASP A 71 0.30 5.53 -5.67
N VAL A 72 -0.38 6.52 -5.08
CA VAL A 72 -0.11 6.95 -3.69
C VAL A 72 -0.47 5.86 -2.67
N TRP A 73 -1.45 5.00 -2.98
CA TRP A 73 -2.06 4.09 -1.99
C TRP A 73 -1.80 2.61 -2.26
N THR A 74 -1.40 2.26 -3.49
CA THR A 74 -1.29 0.87 -3.92
C THR A 74 0.01 0.58 -4.66
N SER A 75 0.48 -0.66 -4.65
CA SER A 75 1.58 -1.11 -5.50
C SER A 75 1.14 -1.27 -6.95
N GLU A 76 2.08 -1.06 -7.87
CA GLU A 76 1.86 -1.08 -9.29
C GLU A 76 1.50 -2.47 -9.86
N GLY A 77 0.74 -2.42 -10.97
CA GLY A 77 0.66 -3.45 -12.02
C GLY A 77 -0.30 -4.62 -11.78
N GLY A 78 -1.16 -4.90 -12.75
CA GLY A 78 -2.03 -6.09 -12.80
C GLY A 78 -3.17 -6.14 -11.78
N SER A 79 -3.40 -5.08 -11.01
CA SER A 79 -4.54 -4.96 -10.10
C SER A 79 -5.81 -4.57 -10.86
N GLN A 80 -6.97 -4.99 -10.35
CA GLN A 80 -8.28 -4.60 -10.85
C GLN A 80 -9.00 -3.72 -9.86
N THR A 81 -9.53 -2.58 -10.32
CA THR A 81 -10.21 -1.60 -9.49
C THR A 81 -11.67 -1.45 -9.86
N THR A 82 -12.53 -1.48 -8.84
CA THR A 82 -13.95 -1.14 -8.95
C THR A 82 -14.19 0.20 -8.24
N PHE A 83 -14.78 1.15 -8.95
CA PHE A 83 -15.04 2.48 -8.43
C PHE A 83 -16.53 2.68 -8.08
N TYR A 84 -16.74 3.39 -6.98
CA TYR A 84 -18.05 3.88 -6.57
C TYR A 84 -17.97 5.40 -6.51
N GLY A 85 -18.80 6.05 -7.31
CA GLY A 85 -18.81 7.51 -7.46
C GLY A 85 -19.92 8.19 -6.69
N ARG A 86 -19.75 9.48 -6.44
CA ARG A 86 -20.80 10.37 -5.94
C ARG A 86 -21.62 10.96 -7.10
N ASN A 87 -22.76 11.53 -6.77
CA ASN A 87 -23.62 12.19 -7.76
C ASN A 87 -22.96 13.37 -8.49
N ASP A 88 -21.89 13.95 -7.91
CA ASP A 88 -21.11 15.02 -8.53
C ASP A 88 -20.00 14.51 -9.47
N GLY A 89 -19.88 13.19 -9.62
CA GLY A 89 -18.88 12.54 -10.47
C GLY A 89 -17.53 12.30 -9.77
N SER A 90 -17.38 12.70 -8.50
CA SER A 90 -16.15 12.39 -7.74
C SER A 90 -16.13 10.94 -7.28
N VAL A 91 -14.93 10.37 -7.08
CA VAL A 91 -14.77 9.05 -6.47
C VAL A 91 -15.12 9.13 -5.00
N ALA A 92 -15.91 8.17 -4.53
CA ALA A 92 -16.19 7.97 -3.11
C ALA A 92 -15.37 6.80 -2.56
N ILE A 93 -15.37 5.68 -3.27
CA ILE A 93 -14.72 4.45 -2.83
C ILE A 93 -14.01 3.81 -4.05
N ALA A 94 -12.80 3.30 -3.83
CA ALA A 94 -12.11 2.43 -4.76
C ALA A 94 -11.84 1.09 -4.07
N LEU A 95 -12.33 -0.01 -4.64
CA LEU A 95 -12.03 -1.37 -4.21
C LEU A 95 -11.06 -2.00 -5.20
N ILE A 96 -9.90 -2.39 -4.73
CA ILE A 96 -8.79 -2.85 -5.54
C ILE A 96 -8.45 -4.29 -5.16
N ARG A 97 -8.30 -5.16 -6.15
CA ARG A 97 -7.80 -6.53 -6.01
C ARG A 97 -6.41 -6.65 -6.59
N GLY A 98 -5.53 -7.39 -5.94
CA GLY A 98 -4.17 -7.68 -6.40
C GLY A 98 -3.11 -6.80 -5.78
N THR A 99 -3.44 -6.06 -4.73
CA THR A 99 -2.47 -5.24 -4.00
C THR A 99 -2.96 -4.86 -2.61
N LEU A 100 -2.01 -4.72 -1.68
CA LEU A 100 -2.21 -4.08 -0.38
C LEU A 100 -1.74 -2.63 -0.43
N PRO A 101 -2.23 -1.76 0.45
CA PRO A 101 -1.77 -0.38 0.52
C PRO A 101 -0.25 -0.31 0.77
N THR A 102 0.48 0.45 -0.07
CA THR A 102 1.95 0.57 -0.03
C THR A 102 2.45 1.72 0.81
N VAL A 103 1.61 2.71 1.10
CA VAL A 103 1.97 3.86 1.92
C VAL A 103 2.12 3.45 3.39
N GLU A 104 2.97 4.18 4.11
CA GLU A 104 3.02 4.06 5.56
C GLU A 104 1.63 4.33 6.12
N TRP A 105 1.13 3.36 6.87
CA TRP A 105 -0.19 3.49 7.49
C TRP A 105 -0.17 4.69 8.42
N PRO A 106 -1.06 5.64 8.22
CA PRO A 106 -1.12 6.82 9.07
C PRO A 106 -1.59 6.44 10.47
N GLY A 107 -0.93 6.97 11.47
CA GLY A 107 -1.37 6.98 12.86
C GLY A 107 -1.91 5.66 13.43
N GLU A 108 -3.03 5.75 14.13
CA GLU A 108 -3.69 4.61 14.76
C GLU A 108 -4.40 3.75 13.70
N ARG A 109 -4.19 2.43 13.82
CA ARG A 109 -4.82 1.43 12.95
C ARG A 109 -5.91 0.72 13.74
N GLY A 110 -7.06 0.54 13.10
CA GLY A 110 -8.13 -0.31 13.57
C GLY A 110 -8.03 -1.72 12.98
N GLU A 111 -8.58 -2.70 13.67
CA GLU A 111 -8.85 -4.02 13.14
C GLU A 111 -10.23 -4.04 12.51
N ILE A 112 -10.35 -4.68 11.36
CA ILE A 112 -11.63 -4.89 10.67
C ILE A 112 -11.81 -6.35 10.32
N PHE A 113 -13.05 -6.73 10.04
CA PHE A 113 -13.39 -8.02 9.47
C PHE A 113 -14.24 -7.80 8.21
N VAL A 114 -13.74 -8.32 7.08
CA VAL A 114 -14.42 -8.29 5.79
C VAL A 114 -14.85 -9.71 5.46
N ASP A 115 -16.15 -9.99 5.50
CA ASP A 115 -16.72 -11.34 5.32
C ASP A 115 -15.98 -12.42 6.13
N GLY A 116 -15.69 -12.09 7.40
CA GLY A 116 -14.94 -12.97 8.32
C GLY A 116 -13.42 -12.96 8.17
N THR A 117 -12.87 -12.34 7.14
CA THR A 117 -11.43 -12.19 6.94
C THR A 117 -10.90 -10.97 7.69
N ARG A 118 -9.86 -11.18 8.48
CA ARG A 118 -9.21 -10.11 9.26
C ARG A 118 -8.43 -9.15 8.37
N GLY A 119 -8.61 -7.86 8.60
CA GLY A 119 -7.89 -6.78 7.93
C GLY A 119 -7.54 -5.64 8.88
N VAL A 120 -7.00 -4.58 8.31
CA VAL A 120 -6.58 -3.36 9.00
C VAL A 120 -7.18 -2.16 8.30
N VAL A 121 -7.60 -1.15 9.05
CA VAL A 121 -8.07 0.14 8.54
C VAL A 121 -7.36 1.29 9.24
N GLY A 122 -7.12 2.38 8.55
CA GLY A 122 -6.53 3.59 9.13
C GLY A 122 -6.95 4.84 8.39
N ALA A 123 -7.00 5.97 9.11
CA ALA A 123 -7.29 7.28 8.55
C ALA A 123 -5.99 7.99 8.17
N HIS A 124 -5.96 8.62 7.01
CA HIS A 124 -4.89 9.49 6.60
C HIS A 124 -5.18 10.96 7.01
N PRO A 125 -4.15 11.81 7.25
CA PRO A 125 -4.34 13.20 7.67
C PRO A 125 -5.17 14.08 6.72
N ASP A 126 -5.26 13.71 5.44
CA ASP A 126 -6.11 14.39 4.45
C ASP A 126 -7.59 14.02 4.51
N GLY A 127 -7.96 13.10 5.41
CA GLY A 127 -9.31 12.60 5.57
C GLY A 127 -9.64 11.35 4.75
N THR A 128 -8.70 10.84 3.95
CA THR A 128 -8.82 9.56 3.27
C THR A 128 -8.73 8.41 4.28
N TRP A 129 -9.54 7.37 4.09
CA TRP A 129 -9.42 6.13 4.84
C TRP A 129 -8.93 5.01 3.92
N VAL A 130 -8.07 4.16 4.46
CA VAL A 130 -7.51 3.03 3.72
C VAL A 130 -7.71 1.76 4.54
N ALA A 131 -8.27 0.74 3.90
CA ALA A 131 -8.39 -0.59 4.46
C ALA A 131 -7.59 -1.59 3.61
N GLY A 132 -7.04 -2.63 4.25
CA GLY A 132 -6.34 -3.70 3.54
C GLY A 132 -6.54 -5.04 4.23
N TRP A 133 -6.76 -6.08 3.45
CA TRP A 133 -6.87 -7.46 3.91
C TRP A 133 -6.37 -8.43 2.84
N TYR A 134 -6.15 -9.66 3.22
CA TYR A 134 -5.84 -10.74 2.29
C TYR A 134 -6.54 -12.03 2.72
N GLU A 135 -6.97 -12.83 1.75
CA GLU A 135 -7.59 -14.13 2.00
C GLU A 135 -6.53 -15.21 2.17
N GLU A 136 -5.56 -15.29 1.24
CA GLU A 136 -4.41 -16.19 1.34
C GLU A 136 -3.10 -15.41 1.29
N PRO A 137 -2.20 -15.59 2.29
CA PRO A 137 -0.92 -14.90 2.32
C PRO A 137 -0.03 -15.28 1.14
N GLY A 138 0.47 -14.28 0.41
CA GLY A 138 1.41 -14.48 -0.70
C GLY A 138 0.75 -14.75 -2.04
N GLU A 139 -0.56 -14.91 -2.09
CA GLU A 139 -1.33 -14.99 -3.32
C GLU A 139 -1.80 -13.58 -3.71
N ARG A 140 -1.17 -13.01 -4.72
CA ARG A 140 -1.38 -11.63 -5.12
C ARG A 140 -2.85 -11.27 -5.37
N CYS A 141 -3.58 -12.14 -6.08
CA CYS A 141 -4.99 -11.88 -6.39
C CYS A 141 -5.93 -12.09 -5.18
N ASP A 142 -5.40 -12.47 -4.03
CA ASP A 142 -6.11 -12.56 -2.75
C ASP A 142 -5.75 -11.43 -1.78
N GLU A 143 -5.01 -10.44 -2.30
CA GLU A 143 -4.74 -9.16 -1.63
C GLU A 143 -5.76 -8.11 -2.06
N TYR A 144 -6.27 -7.34 -1.11
CA TYR A 144 -7.30 -6.33 -1.34
C TYR A 144 -6.97 -5.03 -0.63
N SER A 145 -7.26 -3.93 -1.32
CA SER A 145 -7.25 -2.58 -0.75
C SER A 145 -8.59 -1.91 -0.97
N MET A 146 -9.02 -1.12 -0.02
CA MET A 146 -10.19 -0.25 -0.16
C MET A 146 -9.84 1.16 0.28
N ILE A 147 -10.11 2.12 -0.58
CA ILE A 147 -9.82 3.53 -0.34
C ILE A 147 -11.14 4.27 -0.28
N PHE A 148 -11.32 5.06 0.77
CA PHE A 148 -12.48 5.92 0.96
C PHE A 148 -12.01 7.37 0.86
N TYR A 149 -12.49 8.08 -0.15
CA TYR A 149 -12.13 9.47 -0.39
C TYR A 149 -13.05 10.43 0.38
N PRO A 150 -12.50 11.52 0.95
CA PRO A 150 -13.32 12.51 1.64
C PRO A 150 -14.32 13.22 0.70
N PRO A 151 -15.47 13.71 1.22
CA PRO A 151 -15.87 13.55 2.61
C PRO A 151 -16.45 12.16 2.89
N VAL A 152 -16.02 11.53 3.99
CA VAL A 152 -16.54 10.26 4.48
C VAL A 152 -16.46 10.26 6.01
N ALA A 153 -17.53 9.84 6.68
CA ALA A 153 -17.52 9.70 8.12
C ALA A 153 -16.93 8.34 8.55
N PRO A 154 -16.23 8.26 9.70
CA PRO A 154 -15.71 6.98 10.21
C PRO A 154 -16.77 5.88 10.30
N SER A 155 -17.98 6.22 10.72
CA SER A 155 -19.12 5.29 10.81
C SER A 155 -19.61 4.79 9.44
N GLU A 156 -19.41 5.56 8.38
CA GLU A 156 -19.73 5.12 7.01
C GLU A 156 -18.66 4.11 6.50
N VAL A 157 -17.39 4.36 6.82
CA VAL A 157 -16.30 3.42 6.51
C VAL A 157 -16.55 2.07 7.17
N GLU A 158 -16.86 2.08 8.49
CA GLU A 158 -17.20 0.89 9.25
C GLU A 158 -18.41 0.16 8.65
N ALA A 159 -19.51 0.87 8.40
CA ALA A 159 -20.72 0.29 7.82
C ALA A 159 -20.51 -0.33 6.43
N VAL A 160 -19.67 0.27 5.57
CA VAL A 160 -19.34 -0.30 4.27
C VAL A 160 -18.55 -1.60 4.44
N LEU A 161 -17.50 -1.60 5.27
CA LEU A 161 -16.64 -2.77 5.48
C LEU A 161 -17.39 -3.94 6.13
N GLU A 162 -18.25 -3.65 7.12
CA GLU A 162 -19.07 -4.67 7.78
C GLU A 162 -20.16 -5.27 6.87
N ALA A 163 -20.68 -4.47 5.92
CA ALA A 163 -21.69 -4.91 4.98
C ALA A 163 -21.14 -5.55 3.69
N MET A 164 -19.84 -5.70 3.57
CA MET A 164 -19.24 -6.39 2.43
C MET A 164 -19.50 -7.88 2.49
N ASN A 165 -19.90 -8.46 1.36
CA ASN A 165 -20.12 -9.88 1.23
C ASN A 165 -19.41 -10.40 -0.01
N ARG A 166 -18.75 -11.54 0.12
CA ARG A 166 -18.15 -12.23 -1.02
C ARG A 166 -19.24 -12.84 -1.91
N VAL A 167 -19.15 -12.59 -3.23
CA VAL A 167 -20.04 -13.20 -4.22
C VAL A 167 -19.37 -14.37 -4.90
N GLY A 168 -20.07 -15.51 -5.04
CA GLY A 168 -19.60 -16.65 -5.83
C GLY A 168 -18.65 -17.60 -5.10
N GLY A 169 -18.78 -17.75 -3.79
CA GLY A 169 -18.19 -18.85 -3.01
C GLY A 169 -18.99 -20.14 -3.12
#